data_cb029fee28bd41853d7a4047956ca7c2
#
_entry.id   cb029fee28bd41853d7a4047956ca7c2
#
_cell.length_a   1.000
_cell.length_b   1.000
_cell.length_c   1.000
_cell.angle_alpha   90.00
_cell.angle_beta   90.00
_cell.angle_gamma   90.00
#
_symmetry.space_group_name_H-M   'P 1'
#
loop_
_entity.id
_entity.type
_entity.pdbx_description
1 polymer ?
#
loop_
_entity_poly.entity_id
_entity_poly.type
_entity_poly.pdbx_seq_one_letter_code
_entity_poly.pdbx_strand_id
1 'polypeptide(L)'
;MRDGIGSVVLITIIIVFIVCASSYLAYNVNYTKAFRMKNKIISIYEDYNGVCTASCEDEIFQYSRDLGYQPASIDCNDYEARPTDNPLYCVKKVMVNTEAAHPGNPSDVIGDKIGTHYYKIVTKININIPIFDNIFGIKFLYINGDTKLF
;
A
#
# COMPACT_ATOMS: atom_id res chain seq x y z
N MET A 1 51.91 16.30 -2.27
CA MET A 1 50.88 15.64 -3.10
C MET A 1 50.15 14.48 -2.41
N ARG A 2 50.76 13.73 -1.47
CA ARG A 2 50.08 12.60 -0.76
C ARG A 2 48.91 13.06 0.13
N ASP A 3 49.03 14.21 0.77
CA ASP A 3 48.00 14.71 1.73
C ASP A 3 46.73 15.25 1.03
N GLY A 4 46.84 15.75 -0.20
CA GLY A 4 45.70 16.26 -0.96
C GLY A 4 44.76 15.16 -1.45
N ILE A 5 45.28 13.98 -1.77
CA ILE A 5 44.48 12.85 -2.26
C ILE A 5 43.65 12.27 -1.11
N GLY A 6 44.23 12.19 0.12
CA GLY A 6 43.50 11.71 1.30
C GLY A 6 42.30 12.59 1.67
N SER A 7 42.47 13.92 1.55
CA SER A 7 41.38 14.87 1.85
C SER A 7 40.21 14.76 0.86
N VAL A 8 40.48 14.60 -0.43
CA VAL A 8 39.42 14.44 -1.45
C VAL A 8 38.62 13.16 -1.25
N VAL A 9 39.31 12.03 -0.94
CA VAL A 9 38.66 10.75 -0.67
C VAL A 9 37.77 10.85 0.56
N LEU A 10 38.24 11.51 1.62
CA LEU A 10 37.47 11.67 2.85
C LEU A 10 36.21 12.51 2.63
N ILE A 11 36.29 13.63 1.90
CA ILE A 11 35.13 14.46 1.54
C ILE A 11 34.12 13.65 0.72
N THR A 12 34.59 12.86 -0.23
CA THR A 12 33.72 12.04 -1.06
C THR A 12 32.92 11.01 -0.21
N ILE A 13 33.59 10.37 0.73
CA ILE A 13 32.93 9.41 1.66
C ILE A 13 31.87 10.11 2.51
N ILE A 14 32.16 11.30 3.03
CA ILE A 14 31.19 12.07 3.81
C ILE A 14 29.96 12.44 2.96
N ILE A 15 30.15 12.91 1.73
CA ILE A 15 29.04 13.25 0.84
C ILE A 15 28.17 12.02 0.56
N VAL A 16 28.79 10.87 0.23
CA VAL A 16 28.05 9.63 0.00
C VAL A 16 27.25 9.21 1.24
N PHE A 17 27.84 9.33 2.43
CA PHE A 17 27.15 9.00 3.67
C PHE A 17 25.94 9.91 3.92
N ILE A 18 26.07 11.23 3.71
CA ILE A 18 24.97 12.19 3.87
C ILE A 18 23.83 11.87 2.89
N VAL A 19 24.15 11.57 1.63
CA VAL A 19 23.16 11.21 0.62
C VAL A 19 22.45 9.91 0.97
N CYS A 20 23.16 8.89 1.42
CA CYS A 20 22.55 7.64 1.87
C CYS A 20 21.64 7.83 3.08
N ALA A 21 22.07 8.60 4.08
CA ALA A 21 21.26 8.90 5.27
C ALA A 21 19.98 9.68 4.93
N SER A 22 20.08 10.71 4.09
CA SER A 22 18.89 11.48 3.66
C SER A 22 17.91 10.64 2.82
N SER A 23 18.43 9.77 1.96
CA SER A 23 17.62 8.84 1.18
C SER A 23 16.87 7.84 2.07
N TYR A 24 17.53 7.32 3.09
CA TYR A 24 16.91 6.43 4.07
C TYR A 24 15.77 7.13 4.85
N LEU A 25 15.97 8.38 5.27
CA LEU A 25 14.93 9.16 5.94
C LEU A 25 13.73 9.41 5.03
N ALA A 26 13.96 9.79 3.77
CA ALA A 26 12.89 9.98 2.80
C ALA A 26 12.09 8.70 2.55
N TYR A 27 12.76 7.56 2.45
CA TYR A 27 12.11 6.26 2.35
C TYR A 27 11.20 5.96 3.55
N ASN A 28 11.69 6.14 4.77
CA ASN A 28 10.93 5.89 5.99
C ASN A 28 9.68 6.77 6.10
N VAL A 29 9.78 8.05 5.70
CA VAL A 29 8.63 8.95 5.69
C VAL A 29 7.57 8.48 4.70
N ASN A 30 7.95 8.13 3.49
CA ASN A 30 7.02 7.65 2.46
C ASN A 30 6.39 6.30 2.84
N TYR A 31 7.19 5.39 3.41
CA TYR A 31 6.71 4.13 3.94
C TYR A 31 5.65 4.34 5.03
N THR A 32 5.94 5.22 5.99
CA THR A 32 5.02 5.51 7.09
C THR A 32 3.71 6.12 6.58
N LYS A 33 3.76 7.03 5.60
CA LYS A 33 2.56 7.59 4.96
C LYS A 33 1.71 6.52 4.30
N ALA A 34 2.29 5.66 3.47
CA ALA A 34 1.56 4.61 2.80
C ALA A 34 0.99 3.57 3.78
N PHE A 35 1.73 3.23 4.83
CA PHE A 35 1.27 2.33 5.88
C PHE A 35 0.08 2.91 6.66
N ARG A 36 0.14 4.19 7.05
CA ARG A 36 -0.97 4.88 7.71
C ARG A 36 -2.18 4.98 6.80
N MET A 37 -1.96 5.30 5.52
CA MET A 37 -3.02 5.35 4.51
C MET A 37 -3.73 4.01 4.39
N LYS A 38 -2.99 2.92 4.25
CA LYS A 38 -3.53 1.56 4.20
C LYS A 38 -4.40 1.24 5.42
N ASN A 39 -3.88 1.49 6.62
CA ASN A 39 -4.61 1.19 7.85
C ASN A 39 -5.89 2.04 7.99
N LYS A 40 -5.85 3.31 7.59
CA LYS A 40 -7.04 4.17 7.61
C LYS A 40 -8.09 3.72 6.61
N ILE A 41 -7.70 3.30 5.40
CA ILE A 41 -8.61 2.74 4.40
C ILE A 41 -9.28 1.48 4.95
N ILE A 42 -8.52 0.56 5.56
CA ILE A 42 -9.06 -0.65 6.18
C ILE A 42 -10.10 -0.28 7.24
N SER A 43 -9.78 0.64 8.16
CA SER A 43 -10.69 1.11 9.20
C SER A 43 -11.98 1.69 8.61
N ILE A 44 -11.87 2.55 7.60
CA ILE A 44 -13.05 3.13 6.94
C ILE A 44 -13.91 2.04 6.28
N TYR A 45 -13.30 1.09 5.55
CA TYR A 45 -14.05 -0.02 4.97
C TYR A 45 -14.76 -0.87 6.03
N GLU A 46 -14.15 -1.05 7.19
CA GLU A 46 -14.75 -1.77 8.32
C GLU A 46 -15.89 -1.01 8.97
N ASP A 47 -15.77 0.32 9.07
CA ASP A 47 -16.81 1.21 9.61
C ASP A 47 -18.05 1.26 8.69
N TYR A 48 -17.83 1.21 7.38
CA TYR A 48 -18.89 1.14 6.36
C TYR A 48 -19.36 -0.29 6.03
N ASN A 49 -18.99 -1.29 6.84
CA ASN A 49 -19.34 -2.70 6.65
C ASN A 49 -19.05 -3.24 5.23
N GLY A 50 -17.93 -2.82 4.66
CA GLY A 50 -17.49 -3.26 3.33
C GLY A 50 -18.21 -2.61 2.15
N VAL A 51 -19.14 -1.68 2.38
CA VAL A 51 -19.84 -0.94 1.31
C VAL A 51 -19.28 0.47 1.21
N CYS A 52 -18.24 0.65 0.40
CA CYS A 52 -17.66 1.96 0.19
C CYS A 52 -18.45 2.74 -0.86
N THR A 53 -19.23 3.72 -0.40
CA THR A 53 -19.99 4.69 -1.21
C THR A 53 -19.17 5.97 -1.40
N ALA A 54 -19.75 6.95 -2.11
CA ALA A 54 -19.12 8.26 -2.32
C ALA A 54 -18.63 8.93 -1.02
N SER A 55 -19.41 8.84 0.07
CA SER A 55 -19.00 9.39 1.38
C SER A 55 -17.76 8.71 1.96
N CYS A 56 -17.64 7.41 1.76
CA CYS A 56 -16.45 6.63 2.16
C CYS A 56 -15.22 7.07 1.32
N GLU A 57 -15.39 7.21 0.01
CA GLU A 57 -14.31 7.66 -0.88
C GLU A 57 -13.86 9.08 -0.57
N ASP A 58 -14.79 9.98 -0.24
CA ASP A 58 -14.48 11.35 0.17
C ASP A 58 -13.67 11.41 1.47
N GLU A 59 -14.02 10.58 2.47
CA GLU A 59 -13.27 10.50 3.73
C GLU A 59 -11.84 10.00 3.48
N ILE A 60 -11.68 8.97 2.64
CA ILE A 60 -10.36 8.43 2.25
C ILE A 60 -9.56 9.50 1.52
N PHE A 61 -10.19 10.24 0.61
CA PHE A 61 -9.54 11.29 -0.16
C PHE A 61 -9.08 12.45 0.73
N GLN A 62 -9.92 12.91 1.65
CA GLN A 62 -9.55 13.96 2.61
C GLN A 62 -8.35 13.52 3.45
N TYR A 63 -8.40 12.31 4.00
CA TYR A 63 -7.30 11.79 4.79
C TYR A 63 -6.00 11.68 3.98
N SER A 64 -6.07 11.31 2.70
CA SER A 64 -4.89 11.24 1.83
C SER A 64 -4.24 12.62 1.65
N ARG A 65 -5.04 13.67 1.54
CA ARG A 65 -4.57 15.06 1.42
C ARG A 65 -3.92 15.54 2.71
N ASP A 66 -4.55 15.28 3.85
CA ASP A 66 -4.03 15.69 5.17
C ASP A 66 -2.70 14.99 5.48
N LEU A 67 -2.59 13.73 5.09
CA LEU A 67 -1.36 12.95 5.24
C LEU A 67 -0.27 13.35 4.22
N GLY A 68 -0.65 14.04 3.14
CA GLY A 68 0.22 14.30 2.01
C GLY A 68 0.65 13.01 1.31
N TYR A 69 -0.29 12.04 1.20
CA TYR A 69 -0.09 10.81 0.45
C TYR A 69 -0.52 11.03 -1.00
N GLN A 70 0.43 10.98 -1.92
CA GLN A 70 0.19 11.11 -3.36
C GLN A 70 0.96 9.99 -4.07
N PRO A 71 0.32 8.87 -4.36
CA PRO A 71 0.94 7.82 -5.15
C PRO A 71 1.08 8.29 -6.60
N ALA A 72 2.26 8.14 -7.19
CA ALA A 72 2.36 8.24 -8.63
C ALA A 72 1.65 7.03 -9.24
N SER A 73 0.89 7.21 -10.32
CA SER A 73 0.07 6.22 -11.02
C SER A 73 0.10 4.79 -10.45
N ILE A 74 -1.01 4.33 -9.87
CA ILE A 74 -1.13 2.97 -9.36
C ILE A 74 -1.57 2.09 -10.52
N ASP A 75 -0.80 1.04 -10.81
CA ASP A 75 -1.23 -0.05 -11.67
C ASP A 75 -1.82 -1.15 -10.76
N CYS A 76 -3.11 -1.37 -10.89
CA CYS A 76 -3.83 -2.27 -9.98
C CYS A 76 -3.95 -3.71 -10.51
N ASN A 77 -3.50 -3.98 -11.75
CA ASN A 77 -3.63 -5.31 -12.36
C ASN A 77 -5.03 -5.93 -12.15
N ASP A 78 -5.11 -6.99 -11.34
CA ASP A 78 -6.34 -7.73 -11.01
C ASP A 78 -7.19 -7.07 -9.90
N TYR A 79 -6.84 -5.89 -9.44
CA TYR A 79 -7.53 -5.12 -8.41
C TYR A 79 -8.28 -3.94 -9.01
N GLU A 80 -9.34 -3.48 -8.35
CA GLU A 80 -10.03 -2.25 -8.72
C GLU A 80 -9.26 -1.03 -8.23
N ALA A 81 -9.00 -0.08 -9.12
CA ALA A 81 -8.40 1.20 -8.77
C ALA A 81 -9.46 2.13 -8.16
N ARG A 82 -9.19 2.71 -7.00
CA ARG A 82 -10.10 3.61 -6.29
C ARG A 82 -9.39 4.89 -5.83
N PRO A 83 -9.98 6.09 -5.96
CA PRO A 83 -11.11 6.40 -6.85
C PRO A 83 -10.75 6.18 -8.32
N THR A 84 -11.74 6.00 -9.18
CA THR A 84 -11.53 5.66 -10.62
C THR A 84 -10.74 6.74 -11.37
N ASP A 85 -11.01 8.02 -11.09
CA ASP A 85 -10.43 9.15 -11.83
C ASP A 85 -9.00 9.47 -11.40
N ASN A 86 -8.68 9.27 -10.12
CA ASN A 86 -7.35 9.50 -9.56
C ASN A 86 -7.04 8.43 -8.52
N PRO A 87 -6.59 7.26 -8.94
CA PRO A 87 -6.45 6.11 -8.07
C PRO A 87 -5.41 6.34 -6.97
N LEU A 88 -5.86 6.23 -5.72
CA LEU A 88 -5.05 6.34 -4.51
C LEU A 88 -4.64 4.97 -3.96
N TYR A 89 -5.46 3.97 -4.20
CA TYR A 89 -5.26 2.60 -3.72
C TYR A 89 -5.94 1.59 -4.66
N CYS A 90 -5.58 0.33 -4.51
CA CYS A 90 -6.22 -0.77 -5.19
C CYS A 90 -7.00 -1.61 -4.19
N VAL A 91 -8.18 -2.09 -4.58
CA VAL A 91 -9.03 -2.93 -3.75
C VAL A 91 -9.48 -4.17 -4.51
N LYS A 92 -9.55 -5.30 -3.82
CA LYS A 92 -10.09 -6.56 -4.36
C LYS A 92 -10.99 -7.21 -3.33
N LYS A 93 -12.24 -7.48 -3.72
CA LYS A 93 -13.16 -8.27 -2.92
C LYS A 93 -12.80 -9.76 -3.05
N VAL A 94 -12.56 -10.42 -1.93
CA VAL A 94 -12.25 -11.85 -1.88
C VAL A 94 -13.38 -12.56 -1.16
N MET A 95 -14.02 -13.51 -1.86
CA MET A 95 -15.06 -14.38 -1.28
C MET A 95 -14.37 -15.55 -0.58
N VAL A 96 -14.72 -15.78 0.67
CA VAL A 96 -14.28 -16.95 1.41
C VAL A 96 -15.37 -18.02 1.30
N ASN A 97 -15.16 -18.99 0.42
CA ASN A 97 -16.02 -20.17 0.38
C ASN A 97 -15.67 -21.04 1.58
N THR A 98 -16.42 -20.95 2.64
CA THR A 98 -16.39 -21.94 3.73
C THR A 98 -17.12 -23.20 3.24
N GLU A 99 -16.54 -23.93 2.32
CA GLU A 99 -16.85 -25.34 2.16
C GLU A 99 -16.18 -26.08 3.32
N ALA A 100 -16.86 -26.13 4.45
CA ALA A 100 -16.60 -27.16 5.43
C ALA A 100 -16.96 -28.48 4.74
N ALA A 101 -15.96 -29.17 4.25
CA ALA A 101 -16.08 -30.54 3.79
C ALA A 101 -16.51 -31.39 4.98
N HIS A 102 -17.80 -31.62 5.12
CA HIS A 102 -18.32 -32.81 5.82
C HIS A 102 -18.51 -33.87 4.75
N PRO A 103 -17.67 -34.90 4.71
CA PRO A 103 -17.92 -36.05 3.84
C PRO A 103 -19.05 -36.86 4.45
N GLY A 104 -20.27 -36.73 3.95
CA GLY A 104 -21.29 -37.67 4.25
C GLY A 104 -22.73 -37.20 4.47
N ASN A 105 -23.28 -36.32 3.67
CA ASN A 105 -24.73 -36.32 3.44
C ASN A 105 -25.11 -35.49 2.21
N PRO A 106 -25.71 -36.07 1.15
CA PRO A 106 -26.07 -35.34 -0.06
C PRO A 106 -27.42 -34.61 0.02
N SER A 107 -28.03 -34.46 1.20
CA SER A 107 -29.39 -33.92 1.35
C SER A 107 -29.47 -32.51 1.96
N ASP A 108 -28.38 -31.88 2.37
CA ASP A 108 -28.38 -30.51 2.96
C ASP A 108 -27.90 -29.43 1.97
N VAL A 109 -28.47 -29.43 0.76
CA VAL A 109 -28.25 -28.38 -0.23
C VAL A 109 -29.41 -27.40 -0.20
N ILE A 110 -29.75 -26.85 0.95
CA ILE A 110 -30.56 -25.62 1.08
C ILE A 110 -30.12 -24.92 2.36
N GLY A 111 -28.96 -24.32 2.32
CA GLY A 111 -28.53 -23.27 3.25
C GLY A 111 -28.01 -22.14 2.42
N ASP A 112 -28.70 -21.00 2.48
CA ASP A 112 -28.28 -19.73 1.94
C ASP A 112 -26.83 -19.50 2.39
N LYS A 113 -25.87 -19.75 1.48
CA LYS A 113 -24.45 -19.57 1.77
C LYS A 113 -24.22 -18.05 1.87
N ILE A 114 -24.35 -17.51 3.07
CA ILE A 114 -23.88 -16.17 3.38
C ILE A 114 -22.38 -16.21 3.13
N GLY A 115 -22.00 -15.84 1.92
CA GLY A 115 -20.58 -15.79 1.53
C GLY A 115 -19.87 -14.74 2.34
N THR A 116 -19.14 -15.14 3.36
CA THR A 116 -18.23 -14.26 4.05
C THR A 116 -17.19 -13.74 3.06
N HIS A 117 -16.94 -12.46 3.08
CA HIS A 117 -15.97 -11.83 2.20
C HIS A 117 -15.10 -10.83 2.98
N TYR A 118 -13.94 -10.54 2.43
CA TYR A 118 -13.06 -9.49 2.91
C TYR A 118 -12.47 -8.72 1.75
N TYR A 119 -11.94 -7.55 2.04
CA TYR A 119 -11.28 -6.73 1.03
C TYR A 119 -9.77 -6.75 1.23
N LYS A 120 -9.05 -7.01 0.15
CA LYS A 120 -7.61 -6.78 0.07
C LYS A 120 -7.37 -5.35 -0.41
N ILE A 121 -6.64 -4.59 0.38
CA ILE A 121 -6.30 -3.19 0.10
C ILE A 121 -4.81 -3.10 -0.15
N VAL A 122 -4.44 -2.44 -1.24
CA VAL A 122 -3.05 -2.26 -1.66
C VAL A 122 -2.78 -0.78 -1.84
N THR A 123 -1.77 -0.27 -1.14
CA THR A 123 -1.26 1.09 -1.30
C THR A 123 0.14 1.06 -1.92
N LYS A 124 0.48 2.09 -2.70
CA LYS A 124 1.77 2.21 -3.38
C LYS A 124 2.65 3.25 -2.71
N ILE A 125 3.91 2.92 -2.52
CA ILE A 125 4.95 3.87 -2.14
C ILE A 125 5.71 4.26 -3.39
N ASN A 126 5.81 5.56 -3.64
CA ASN A 126 6.71 6.08 -4.66
C ASN A 126 8.07 6.37 -4.03
N ILE A 127 9.09 5.65 -4.47
CA ILE A 127 10.46 5.83 -4.03
C ILE A 127 11.20 6.65 -5.09
N ASN A 128 10.95 7.97 -5.10
CA ASN A 128 11.64 8.85 -6.04
C ASN A 128 12.99 9.32 -5.47
N ILE A 129 13.90 8.37 -5.29
CA ILE A 129 15.25 8.64 -4.81
C ILE A 129 16.22 8.26 -5.94
N PRO A 130 16.91 9.23 -6.58
CA PRO A 130 17.74 8.99 -7.77
C PRO A 130 18.79 7.88 -7.61
N ILE A 131 19.29 7.69 -6.38
CA ILE A 131 20.31 6.66 -6.06
C ILE A 131 19.66 5.28 -6.04
N PHE A 132 18.45 5.13 -5.47
CA PHE A 132 17.76 3.84 -5.40
C PHE A 132 17.25 3.39 -6.78
N ASP A 133 16.82 4.33 -7.62
CA ASP A 133 16.37 4.04 -8.97
C ASP A 133 17.53 3.53 -9.85
N ASN A 134 18.68 4.18 -9.77
CA ASN A 134 19.84 3.84 -10.60
C ASN A 134 20.62 2.62 -10.12
N ILE A 135 20.69 2.36 -8.80
CA ILE A 135 21.50 1.27 -8.24
C ILE A 135 20.67 0.01 -8.04
N PHE A 136 19.43 0.13 -7.56
CA PHE A 136 18.60 -1.02 -7.19
C PHE A 136 17.42 -1.27 -8.13
N GLY A 137 17.12 -0.34 -9.06
CA GLY A 137 16.00 -0.44 -9.97
C GLY A 137 14.62 -0.42 -9.31
N ILE A 138 14.56 -0.08 -8.01
CA ILE A 138 13.33 -0.07 -7.23
C ILE A 138 12.70 1.32 -7.29
N LYS A 139 11.64 1.45 -8.09
CA LYS A 139 10.90 2.71 -8.26
C LYS A 139 9.70 2.84 -7.31
N PHE A 140 9.15 1.71 -6.89
CA PHE A 140 7.95 1.68 -6.06
C PHE A 140 7.88 0.38 -5.24
N LEU A 141 7.12 0.45 -4.17
CA LEU A 141 6.80 -0.68 -3.31
C LEU A 141 5.30 -0.70 -3.03
N TYR A 142 4.71 -1.88 -2.93
CA TYR A 142 3.31 -2.07 -2.56
C TYR A 142 3.19 -2.55 -1.12
N ILE A 143 2.22 -1.98 -0.39
CA ILE A 143 1.87 -2.43 0.96
C ILE A 143 0.46 -2.98 0.91
N ASN A 144 0.30 -4.23 1.30
CA ASN A 144 -0.96 -4.94 1.33
C ASN A 144 -1.54 -4.96 2.74
N GLY A 145 -2.86 -5.05 2.84
CA GLY A 145 -3.58 -5.29 4.08
C GLY A 145 -4.97 -5.84 3.79
N ASP A 146 -5.51 -6.57 4.75
CA ASP A 146 -6.81 -7.20 4.63
C ASP A 146 -7.76 -6.60 5.68
N THR A 147 -9.05 -6.44 5.34
CA THR A 147 -10.09 -6.08 6.29
C THR A 147 -10.51 -7.30 7.09
N LYS A 148 -11.30 -7.08 8.16
CA LYS A 148 -12.05 -8.19 8.78
C LYS A 148 -13.00 -8.84 7.78
N LEU A 149 -13.50 -10.04 8.14
CA LEU A 149 -14.56 -10.72 7.39
C LEU A 149 -15.92 -10.01 7.61
N PHE A 150 -16.69 -9.87 6.55
CA PHE A 150 -18.05 -9.32 6.53
C PHE A 150 -19.08 -10.41 6.21
#